data_56f12cc7262285c074309e5a94a68b26
#
_entry.id   56f12cc7262285c074309e5a94a68b26
#
_cell.length_a   1.000
_cell.length_b   1.000
_cell.length_c   1.000
_cell.angle_alpha   90.00
_cell.angle_beta   90.00
_cell.angle_gamma   90.00
#
_symmetry.space_group_name_H-M   'P 1'
#
loop_
_entity.id
_entity.type
_entity.pdbx_description
1 polymer ?
#
loop_
_entity_poly.entity_id
_entity_poly.type
_entity_poly.pdbx_seq_one_letter_code
_entity_poly.pdbx_strand_id
1 'polypeptide(L)'
;MKYIKLLCLALAVSVIVPAIAKKPKDKNKYGVYMTGVSASFTDSLVYFTGIQYVDSAAVGPNGLLQDRSVYSIQLKDYIEHNLDGKNRTCFVYYNQKKKKLQKEVSKMKLKYQKNKSVLVRDINTDFKFEKPDFE
;
A
#
# COMPACT_ATOMS: atom_id res chain seq x y z
N MET A 1 22.05 -48.95 31.38
CA MET A 1 20.92 -49.32 30.53
C MET A 1 19.65 -48.56 30.87
N LYS A 2 19.32 -48.47 32.12
CA LYS A 2 18.16 -47.71 32.52
C LYS A 2 18.30 -46.21 32.19
N TYR A 3 19.49 -45.71 32.19
CA TYR A 3 19.76 -44.29 31.94
C TYR A 3 19.56 -43.89 30.51
N ILE A 4 19.76 -44.81 29.58
CA ILE A 4 19.64 -44.53 28.16
C ILE A 4 18.17 -44.31 27.79
N LYS A 5 17.29 -45.07 28.41
CA LYS A 5 15.84 -44.94 28.16
C LYS A 5 15.29 -43.62 28.64
N LEU A 6 15.80 -43.12 29.74
CA LEU A 6 15.41 -41.81 30.28
C LEU A 6 15.86 -40.67 29.40
N LEU A 7 17.05 -40.79 28.85
CA LEU A 7 17.58 -39.79 27.93
C LEU A 7 16.73 -39.66 26.67
N CYS A 8 16.30 -40.74 26.12
CA CYS A 8 15.47 -40.71 24.91
C CYS A 8 14.12 -40.07 25.17
N LEU A 9 13.54 -40.25 26.30
CA LEU A 9 12.27 -39.62 26.66
C LEU A 9 12.38 -38.13 26.79
N ALA A 10 13.44 -37.67 27.43
CA ALA A 10 13.64 -36.25 27.59
C ALA A 10 13.82 -35.53 26.24
N LEU A 11 14.52 -36.14 25.33
CA LEU A 11 14.73 -35.57 24.01
C LEU A 11 13.45 -35.49 23.20
N ALA A 12 12.61 -36.47 23.28
CA ALA A 12 11.35 -36.48 22.55
C ALA A 12 10.41 -35.36 22.98
N VAL A 13 10.38 -35.08 24.25
CA VAL A 13 9.52 -34.00 24.78
C VAL A 13 9.97 -32.63 24.32
N SER A 14 11.28 -32.41 24.31
CA SER A 14 11.81 -31.09 23.95
C SER A 14 11.62 -30.72 22.49
N VAL A 15 11.53 -31.70 21.63
CA VAL A 15 11.37 -31.44 20.19
C VAL A 15 9.92 -31.05 19.83
N ILE A 16 8.97 -31.64 20.51
CA ILE A 16 7.57 -31.47 20.16
C ILE A 16 7.04 -30.08 20.52
N VAL A 17 7.42 -29.55 21.65
CA VAL A 17 6.83 -28.30 22.18
C VAL A 17 7.07 -27.09 21.29
N PRO A 18 8.30 -26.81 20.82
CA PRO A 18 8.52 -25.61 20.00
C PRO A 18 7.78 -25.65 18.66
N ALA A 19 7.62 -26.83 18.07
CA ALA A 19 6.98 -26.95 16.78
C ALA A 19 5.47 -26.65 16.86
N ILE A 20 4.84 -27.02 17.94
CA ILE A 20 3.40 -26.82 18.11
C ILE A 20 3.07 -25.37 18.44
N ALA A 21 3.92 -24.70 19.18
CA ALA A 21 3.66 -23.36 19.67
C ALA A 21 3.70 -22.29 18.56
N LYS A 22 4.30 -22.59 17.43
CA LYS A 22 4.51 -21.61 16.36
C LYS A 22 3.51 -21.78 15.23
N LYS A 23 2.30 -21.39 15.44
CA LYS A 23 1.35 -21.28 14.34
C LYS A 23 1.69 -20.06 13.51
N PRO A 24 1.57 -20.13 12.16
CA PRO A 24 1.74 -18.95 11.34
C PRO A 24 0.67 -17.92 11.68
N LYS A 25 1.09 -16.74 12.03
CA LYS A 25 0.19 -15.62 12.26
C LYS A 25 -0.01 -14.87 10.96
N ASP A 26 -1.17 -14.28 10.80
CA ASP A 26 -1.37 -13.30 9.75
C ASP A 26 -0.38 -12.16 9.97
N LYS A 27 0.54 -11.98 9.03
CA LYS A 27 1.56 -10.93 9.11
C LYS A 27 1.17 -9.65 8.39
N ASN A 28 -0.04 -9.60 7.86
CA ASN A 28 -0.53 -8.39 7.23
C ASN A 28 -0.76 -7.30 8.26
N LYS A 29 -0.38 -6.10 7.90
CA LYS A 29 -0.67 -4.91 8.69
C LYS A 29 -1.79 -4.15 8.00
N TYR A 30 -2.75 -3.71 8.79
CA TYR A 30 -3.92 -3.02 8.29
C TYR A 30 -3.86 -1.55 8.66
N GLY A 31 -4.40 -0.72 7.78
CA GLY A 31 -4.39 0.71 7.96
C GLY A 31 -3.17 1.36 7.31
N VAL A 32 -3.41 2.08 6.23
CA VAL A 32 -2.38 2.68 5.40
C VAL A 32 -2.80 4.06 4.97
N TYR A 33 -1.89 5.01 5.02
CA TYR A 33 -2.06 6.29 4.35
C TYR A 33 -1.68 6.12 2.89
N MET A 34 -2.49 6.64 1.98
CA MET A 34 -2.20 6.55 0.56
C MET A 34 -2.57 7.82 -0.18
N THR A 35 -1.89 8.03 -1.28
CA THR A 35 -2.16 9.12 -2.22
C THR A 35 -2.01 8.59 -3.62
N GLY A 36 -2.78 9.13 -4.53
CA GLY A 36 -2.69 8.77 -5.94
C GLY A 36 -2.06 9.88 -6.76
N VAL A 37 -1.34 9.48 -7.77
CA VAL A 37 -0.71 10.38 -8.74
C VAL A 37 -1.10 9.94 -10.12
N SER A 38 -1.54 10.87 -10.95
CA SER A 38 -1.92 10.59 -12.33
C SER A 38 -1.13 11.47 -13.28
N ALA A 39 -0.48 10.85 -14.26
CA ALA A 39 0.30 11.53 -15.28
C ALA A 39 -0.04 10.99 -16.65
N SER A 40 0.23 11.78 -17.69
CA SER A 40 -0.01 11.40 -19.06
C SER A 40 1.17 11.77 -19.94
N PHE A 41 1.39 10.99 -20.97
CA PHE A 41 2.40 11.33 -21.99
C PHE A 41 1.85 12.30 -23.04
N THR A 42 0.54 12.52 -23.06
CA THR A 42 -0.11 13.35 -24.09
C THR A 42 -0.44 14.76 -23.62
N ASP A 43 -0.35 15.02 -22.32
CA ASP A 43 -0.55 16.35 -21.77
C ASP A 43 0.47 16.63 -20.65
N SER A 44 0.48 17.85 -20.17
CA SER A 44 1.42 18.28 -19.13
C SER A 44 0.81 18.33 -17.74
N LEU A 45 -0.39 17.77 -17.55
CA LEU A 45 -1.06 17.78 -16.26
C LEU A 45 -0.66 16.58 -15.41
N VAL A 46 -0.36 16.84 -14.16
CA VAL A 46 -0.13 15.81 -13.15
C VAL A 46 -1.11 16.06 -12.01
N TYR A 47 -1.92 15.08 -11.71
CA TYR A 47 -2.89 15.16 -10.62
C TYR A 47 -2.38 14.43 -9.40
N PHE A 48 -2.58 15.03 -8.24
CA PHE A 48 -2.35 14.41 -6.94
C PHE A 48 -3.64 14.37 -6.14
N THR A 49 -3.94 13.24 -5.54
CA THR A 49 -4.99 13.21 -4.53
C THR A 49 -4.44 13.68 -3.18
N GLY A 50 -5.32 14.10 -2.28
CA GLY A 50 -4.90 14.28 -0.89
C GLY A 50 -4.49 12.95 -0.27
N ILE A 51 -3.74 13.02 0.81
CA ILE A 51 -3.37 11.82 1.57
C ILE A 51 -4.61 11.33 2.32
N GLN A 52 -4.94 10.08 2.14
CA GLN A 52 -6.12 9.44 2.74
C GLN A 52 -5.69 8.27 3.60
N TYR A 53 -6.36 8.09 4.72
CA TYR A 53 -6.18 6.91 5.54
C TYR A 53 -7.23 5.87 5.19
N VAL A 54 -6.79 4.68 4.80
CA VAL A 54 -7.66 3.55 4.48
C VAL A 54 -7.43 2.48 5.53
N ASP A 55 -8.32 2.38 6.48
CA ASP A 55 -8.16 1.55 7.67
C ASP A 55 -8.16 0.05 7.36
N SER A 56 -8.83 -0.35 6.31
CA SER A 56 -8.94 -1.75 5.91
C SER A 56 -7.95 -2.18 4.84
N ALA A 57 -7.14 -1.26 4.32
CA ALA A 57 -6.09 -1.60 3.38
C ALA A 57 -4.98 -2.37 4.08
N ALA A 58 -4.49 -3.42 3.43
CA ALA A 58 -3.52 -4.33 4.02
C ALA A 58 -2.17 -4.24 3.33
N VAL A 59 -1.12 -4.21 4.15
CA VAL A 59 0.26 -4.34 3.68
C VAL A 59 0.77 -5.70 4.11
N GLY A 60 1.26 -6.47 3.15
CA GLY A 60 1.79 -7.80 3.40
C GLY A 60 3.12 -7.79 4.13
N PRO A 61 3.62 -8.97 4.53
CA PRO A 61 4.89 -9.06 5.26
C PRO A 61 6.10 -8.60 4.45
N ASN A 62 5.96 -8.54 3.14
CA ASN A 62 7.00 -8.01 2.24
C ASN A 62 6.97 -6.48 2.12
N GLY A 63 6.06 -5.81 2.82
CA GLY A 63 5.93 -4.37 2.77
C GLY A 63 5.13 -3.83 1.58
N LEU A 64 4.51 -4.70 0.79
CA LEU A 64 3.75 -4.30 -0.38
C LEU A 64 2.27 -4.18 -0.06
N LEU A 65 1.67 -3.12 -0.57
CA LEU A 65 0.22 -2.90 -0.47
C LEU A 65 -0.53 -3.95 -1.28
N GLN A 66 -1.44 -4.66 -0.63
CA GLN A 66 -2.32 -5.61 -1.33
C GLN A 66 -3.35 -4.86 -2.15
N ASP A 67 -3.67 -5.42 -3.32
CA ASP A 67 -4.66 -4.84 -4.25
C ASP A 67 -4.30 -3.44 -4.74
N ARG A 68 -3.01 -3.14 -4.81
CA ARG A 68 -2.52 -1.83 -5.24
C ARG A 68 -3.07 -1.43 -6.61
N SER A 69 -3.15 -2.37 -7.52
CA SER A 69 -3.68 -2.12 -8.86
C SER A 69 -5.15 -1.71 -8.83
N VAL A 70 -5.93 -2.25 -7.91
CA VAL A 70 -7.35 -1.89 -7.79
C VAL A 70 -7.50 -0.44 -7.33
N TYR A 71 -6.68 0.00 -6.40
CA TYR A 71 -6.69 1.40 -5.98
C TYR A 71 -6.29 2.33 -7.12
N SER A 72 -5.32 1.93 -7.93
CA SER A 72 -4.92 2.70 -9.11
C SER A 72 -6.04 2.81 -10.13
N ILE A 73 -6.79 1.73 -10.33
CA ILE A 73 -7.94 1.70 -11.24
C ILE A 73 -9.06 2.61 -10.72
N GLN A 74 -9.29 2.62 -9.42
CA GLN A 74 -10.29 3.52 -8.83
C GLN A 74 -9.96 4.98 -9.16
N LEU A 75 -8.71 5.37 -9.04
CA LEU A 75 -8.28 6.72 -9.38
C LEU A 75 -8.43 6.99 -10.88
N LYS A 76 -8.03 6.04 -11.71
CA LYS A 76 -8.14 6.17 -13.15
C LYS A 76 -9.60 6.36 -13.58
N ASP A 77 -10.51 5.56 -13.05
CA ASP A 77 -11.93 5.66 -13.36
C ASP A 77 -12.49 7.02 -12.94
N TYR A 78 -12.11 7.50 -11.76
CA TYR A 78 -12.54 8.81 -11.29
C TYR A 78 -12.10 9.92 -12.24
N ILE A 79 -10.84 9.90 -12.65
CA ILE A 79 -10.30 10.93 -13.53
C ILE A 79 -10.95 10.89 -14.91
N GLU A 80 -11.15 9.69 -15.46
CA GLU A 80 -11.80 9.54 -16.75
C GLU A 80 -13.24 10.05 -16.75
N HIS A 81 -13.98 9.80 -15.68
CA HIS A 81 -15.39 10.16 -15.61
C HIS A 81 -15.65 11.59 -15.13
N ASN A 82 -14.79 12.14 -14.30
CA ASN A 82 -15.05 13.42 -13.64
C ASN A 82 -14.14 14.55 -14.11
N LEU A 83 -12.94 14.23 -14.61
CA LEU A 83 -11.96 15.22 -15.00
C LEU A 83 -11.59 15.14 -16.48
N ASP A 84 -12.31 14.33 -17.24
CA ASP A 84 -12.09 14.12 -18.67
C ASP A 84 -10.65 13.72 -19.02
N GLY A 85 -10.01 12.98 -18.14
CA GLY A 85 -8.63 12.58 -18.30
C GLY A 85 -8.49 11.18 -18.86
N LYS A 86 -8.40 11.07 -20.18
CA LYS A 86 -8.21 9.78 -20.84
C LYS A 86 -6.73 9.44 -21.00
N ASN A 87 -6.43 8.15 -21.06
CA ASN A 87 -5.08 7.65 -21.35
C ASN A 87 -4.02 8.08 -20.32
N ARG A 88 -4.41 8.14 -19.07
CA ARG A 88 -3.51 8.53 -17.99
C ARG A 88 -3.01 7.30 -17.25
N THR A 89 -1.77 7.38 -16.77
CA THR A 89 -1.19 6.38 -15.89
C THR A 89 -1.37 6.83 -14.44
N CYS A 90 -1.95 5.97 -13.64
CA CYS A 90 -2.22 6.26 -12.24
C CYS A 90 -1.38 5.37 -11.35
N PHE A 91 -0.76 5.97 -10.35
CA PHE A 91 0.07 5.30 -9.35
C PHE A 91 -0.47 5.57 -7.96
N VAL A 92 -0.33 4.60 -7.08
CA VAL A 92 -0.66 4.77 -5.67
C VAL A 92 0.61 4.67 -4.86
N TYR A 93 0.86 5.69 -4.07
CA TYR A 93 1.93 5.73 -3.08
C TYR A 93 1.33 5.57 -1.70
N TYR A 94 1.99 4.83 -0.84
CA TYR A 94 1.44 4.47 0.46
C TYR A 94 2.53 4.36 1.51
N ASN A 95 2.14 4.60 2.74
CA ASN A 95 3.00 4.38 3.90
C ASN A 95 2.11 4.24 5.14
N GLN A 96 2.54 3.43 6.07
CA GLN A 96 1.83 3.31 7.34
C GLN A 96 2.00 4.55 8.21
N LYS A 97 3.03 5.34 7.94
CA LYS A 97 3.31 6.58 8.67
C LYS A 97 2.98 7.78 7.78
N LYS A 98 2.04 8.57 8.24
CA LYS A 98 1.58 9.75 7.49
C LYS A 98 2.71 10.72 7.17
N LYS A 99 3.57 10.99 8.15
CA LYS A 99 4.67 11.94 7.98
C LYS A 99 5.65 11.52 6.89
N LYS A 100 5.93 10.23 6.79
CA LYS A 100 6.81 9.70 5.74
C LYS A 100 6.19 9.89 4.37
N LEU A 101 4.91 9.58 4.24
CA LEU A 101 4.20 9.76 2.97
C LEU A 101 4.13 11.24 2.60
N GLN A 102 3.88 12.13 3.56
CA GLN A 102 3.88 13.58 3.32
C GLN A 102 5.20 14.07 2.77
N LYS A 103 6.31 13.57 3.31
CA LYS A 103 7.65 13.93 2.82
C LYS A 103 7.87 13.46 1.39
N GLU A 104 7.48 12.22 1.09
CA GLU A 104 7.62 11.68 -0.26
C GLU A 104 6.78 12.46 -1.27
N VAL A 105 5.54 12.77 -0.92
CA VAL A 105 4.64 13.55 -1.78
C VAL A 105 5.19 14.94 -2.03
N SER A 106 5.68 15.61 -0.99
CA SER A 106 6.26 16.95 -1.11
C SER A 106 7.46 16.95 -2.06
N LYS A 107 8.32 15.94 -1.95
CA LYS A 107 9.48 15.80 -2.85
C LYS A 107 9.04 15.58 -4.29
N MET A 108 8.05 14.73 -4.51
CA MET A 108 7.53 14.50 -5.86
C MET A 108 6.92 15.76 -6.46
N LYS A 109 6.10 16.47 -5.70
CA LYS A 109 5.50 17.72 -6.17
C LYS A 109 6.55 18.74 -6.55
N LEU A 110 7.59 18.88 -5.73
CA LEU A 110 8.69 19.80 -6.03
C LEU A 110 9.40 19.43 -7.33
N LYS A 111 9.64 18.15 -7.56
CA LYS A 111 10.26 17.69 -8.82
C LYS A 111 9.40 18.05 -10.02
N TYR A 112 8.11 17.83 -9.96
CA TYR A 112 7.21 18.18 -11.05
C TYR A 112 7.11 19.69 -11.24
N GLN A 113 7.05 20.45 -10.15
CA GLN A 113 6.94 21.92 -10.21
C GLN A 113 8.19 22.58 -10.75
N LYS A 114 9.36 21.98 -10.60
CA LYS A 114 10.59 22.46 -11.19
C LYS A 114 10.58 22.38 -12.72
N ASN A 115 9.83 21.43 -13.25
CA ASN A 115 9.67 21.33 -14.69
C ASN A 115 8.58 22.31 -15.14
N LYS A 116 8.98 23.36 -15.82
CA LYS A 116 8.06 24.42 -16.26
C LYS A 116 7.01 23.94 -17.26
N SER A 117 7.24 22.77 -17.86
CA SER A 117 6.29 22.17 -18.79
C SER A 117 5.20 21.36 -18.12
N VAL A 118 5.28 21.16 -16.81
CA VAL A 118 4.34 20.33 -16.06
C VAL A 118 3.51 21.21 -15.13
N LEU A 119 2.21 20.98 -15.16
CA LEU A 119 1.26 21.65 -14.29
C LEU A 119 0.72 20.64 -13.27
N VAL A 120 0.98 20.91 -11.99
CA VAL A 120 0.53 20.05 -10.89
C VAL A 120 -0.81 20.57 -10.38
N ARG A 121 -1.78 19.66 -10.27
CA ARG A 121 -3.11 19.98 -9.74
C ARG A 121 -3.51 18.98 -8.68
N ASP A 122 -4.13 19.45 -7.63
CA ASP A 122 -4.67 18.60 -6.58
C ASP A 122 -6.12 18.25 -6.88
N ILE A 123 -6.44 16.97 -6.71
CA ILE A 123 -7.82 16.50 -6.79
C ILE A 123 -8.46 16.72 -5.42
N ASN A 124 -9.47 17.59 -5.38
CA ASN A 124 -10.15 17.89 -4.14
C ASN A 124 -11.26 16.88 -3.86
N THR A 125 -11.28 16.42 -2.67
CA THR A 125 -12.33 15.97 -1.77
C THR A 125 -13.35 14.91 -2.19
N ASP A 126 -13.74 14.79 -3.43
CA ASP A 126 -14.81 13.85 -3.80
C ASP A 126 -14.31 12.44 -4.08
N PHE A 127 -13.01 12.31 -4.30
CA PHE A 127 -12.43 11.01 -4.56
C PHE A 127 -11.89 10.37 -3.27
N LYS A 128 -12.30 9.13 -3.03
CA LYS A 128 -11.80 8.34 -1.90
C LYS A 128 -11.40 6.96 -2.37
N PHE A 129 -10.24 6.50 -1.91
CA PHE A 129 -9.85 5.11 -2.08
C PHE A 129 -10.68 4.23 -1.17
N GLU A 130 -11.15 3.13 -1.73
CA GLU A 130 -11.95 2.17 -0.98
C GLU A 130 -11.35 0.78 -1.13
N LYS A 131 -11.33 0.02 -0.03
CA LYS A 131 -10.89 -1.37 -0.10
C LYS A 131 -11.80 -2.14 -1.04
N PRO A 132 -11.22 -2.91 -1.98
CA PRO A 132 -12.03 -3.76 -2.83
C PRO A 132 -12.82 -4.79 -2.03
N ASP A 133 -14.07 -4.96 -2.41
CA ASP A 133 -14.95 -5.92 -1.78
C ASP A 133 -14.94 -7.17 -2.66
N PHE A 134 -14.13 -8.12 -2.29
CA PHE A 134 -14.08 -9.43 -2.97
C PHE A 134 -14.90 -10.42 -2.16
N GLU A 135 -15.92 -10.92 -2.77
CA GLU A 135 -16.66 -12.04 -2.21
C GLU A 135 -16.02 -13.36 -2.58
#